data_a6cf696739be3d6fb9ccbb43650758e4
#
_entry.id   a6cf696739be3d6fb9ccbb43650758e4
#
_cell.length_a   1.000
_cell.length_b   1.000
_cell.length_c   1.000
_cell.angle_alpha   90.00
_cell.angle_beta   90.00
_cell.angle_gamma   90.00
#
_symmetry.space_group_name_H-M   'P 1'
#
loop_
_entity.id
_entity.type
_entity.pdbx_description
1 polymer ?
#
loop_
_entity_poly.entity_id
_entity_poly.type
_entity_poly.pdbx_seq_one_letter_code
_entity_poly.pdbx_strand_id
1 'polypeptide(L)'
;MKKYLILVLLLVIAQFSFAQNPNLGASGAQFLQIPIDAKAESMGGAIIGLSDDASSVFWNPAGIVKVNNFQAFFSYIDWFNMFDVNAASVVYNAGDAGTFAASMLVFSTGKMEITTETEPNGTGRFFDAGDLALGVSYARYLTDRFNVGASVKYVYQRIWNETAAGVAFDIGTQYRLDFQNLTIAMSMTNFGSDMKYDGPDLDFTYRKDDNFPVSRLTPSRLTTEEYPLPLNFQVGIGFDVFEADFVKMKGAIDVTHPNDNKERAHFGTEFSFFDRLYLRGGYKLNYDDQSFAIGAGVNLLWSGNAIYFDYAYSIYDILPSVHRIAIRLSF
;
A
#
# COMPACT_ATOMS: atom_id res chain seq x y z
N MET A 1 14.81 8.85 36.31
CA MET A 1 14.20 8.03 35.27
C MET A 1 13.90 8.83 33.99
N LYS A 2 13.14 9.94 33.99
CA LYS A 2 12.82 10.74 32.78
C LYS A 2 14.05 11.17 31.95
N LYS A 3 15.15 11.58 32.59
CA LYS A 3 16.39 12.02 31.89
C LYS A 3 17.08 10.86 31.14
N TYR A 4 17.06 9.66 31.67
CA TYR A 4 17.64 8.47 31.01
C TYR A 4 16.76 7.97 29.84
N LEU A 5 15.43 8.14 29.95
CA LEU A 5 14.51 7.81 28.85
C LEU A 5 14.74 8.73 27.64
N ILE A 6 14.96 10.04 27.88
CA ILE A 6 15.28 11.01 26.83
C ILE A 6 16.66 10.70 26.21
N LEU A 7 17.64 10.32 27.02
CA LEU A 7 18.98 9.98 26.53
C LEU A 7 18.96 8.69 25.67
N VAL A 8 18.18 7.70 26.05
CA VAL A 8 17.97 6.47 25.26
C VAL A 8 17.23 6.78 23.98
N LEU A 9 16.22 7.65 24.01
CA LEU A 9 15.51 8.09 22.82
C LEU A 9 16.42 8.84 21.83
N LEU A 10 17.28 9.73 22.33
CA LEU A 10 18.27 10.44 21.55
C LEU A 10 19.36 9.52 20.98
N LEU A 11 19.76 8.49 21.73
CA LEU A 11 20.71 7.48 21.25
C LEU A 11 20.11 6.58 20.16
N VAL A 12 18.82 6.24 20.24
CA VAL A 12 18.10 5.51 19.19
C VAL A 12 17.97 6.35 17.93
N ILE A 13 17.66 7.65 18.06
CA ILE A 13 17.57 8.58 16.91
C ILE A 13 18.95 8.78 16.25
N ALA A 14 20.06 8.77 17.01
CA ALA A 14 21.41 8.92 16.48
C ALA A 14 21.92 7.69 15.67
N GLN A 15 21.25 6.55 15.77
CA GLN A 15 21.60 5.33 15.02
C GLN A 15 20.99 5.29 13.61
N PHE A 16 20.15 6.25 13.24
CA PHE A 16 19.74 6.41 11.84
C PHE A 16 20.93 6.93 11.01
N SER A 17 21.94 6.09 10.87
CA SER A 17 23.00 6.27 9.89
C SER A 17 22.37 6.20 8.50
N PHE A 18 22.64 7.19 7.66
CA PHE A 18 22.27 7.21 6.25
C PHE A 18 23.03 6.08 5.52
N ALA A 19 22.59 4.86 5.70
CA ALA A 19 23.06 3.75 4.88
C ALA A 19 22.48 3.95 3.48
N GLN A 20 23.36 4.06 2.48
CA GLN A 20 22.91 4.01 1.09
C GLN A 20 22.36 2.59 0.87
N ASN A 21 21.09 2.48 0.51
CA ASN A 21 20.51 1.19 0.11
C ASN A 21 21.09 0.83 -1.27
N PRO A 22 21.90 -0.25 -1.39
CA PRO A 22 22.48 -0.63 -2.67
C PRO A 22 21.45 -1.12 -3.69
N ASN A 23 20.24 -1.43 -3.24
CA ASN A 23 19.16 -1.97 -4.05
C ASN A 23 18.10 -0.91 -4.43
N LEU A 24 18.47 0.38 -4.42
CA LEU A 24 17.54 1.46 -4.75
C LEU A 24 16.93 1.24 -6.14
N GLY A 25 15.59 1.12 -6.22
CA GLY A 25 14.86 0.92 -7.46
C GLY A 25 14.98 -0.47 -8.08
N ALA A 26 15.48 -1.48 -7.34
CA ALA A 26 15.69 -2.83 -7.87
C ALA A 26 14.44 -3.72 -7.86
N SER A 27 13.33 -3.31 -7.23
CA SER A 27 12.09 -4.09 -7.21
C SER A 27 11.11 -3.65 -8.30
N GLY A 28 10.30 -4.61 -8.78
CA GLY A 28 9.17 -4.35 -9.67
C GLY A 28 7.85 -4.27 -8.90
N ALA A 29 6.72 -4.35 -9.63
CA ALA A 29 5.37 -4.33 -9.07
C ALA A 29 5.11 -3.18 -8.08
N GLN A 30 5.65 -1.98 -8.39
CA GLN A 30 5.61 -0.79 -7.52
C GLN A 30 4.19 -0.32 -7.18
N PHE A 31 3.18 -0.72 -7.96
CA PHE A 31 1.78 -0.42 -7.66
C PHE A 31 1.33 -0.97 -6.29
N LEU A 32 1.99 -2.02 -5.77
CA LEU A 32 1.74 -2.57 -4.44
C LEU A 32 2.14 -1.63 -3.29
N GLN A 33 2.98 -0.63 -3.56
CA GLN A 33 3.39 0.38 -2.58
C GLN A 33 2.54 1.66 -2.63
N ILE A 34 1.63 1.79 -3.60
CA ILE A 34 0.75 2.97 -3.69
C ILE A 34 -0.18 2.97 -2.47
N PRO A 35 -0.18 4.05 -1.66
CA PRO A 35 -1.08 4.17 -0.52
C PRO A 35 -2.52 4.31 -0.99
N ILE A 36 -3.34 3.28 -0.79
CA ILE A 36 -4.68 3.21 -1.37
C ILE A 36 -5.79 3.77 -0.49
N ASP A 37 -5.59 3.82 0.83
CA ASP A 37 -6.62 4.27 1.76
C ASP A 37 -6.47 5.75 2.08
N ALA A 38 -7.56 6.52 1.90
CA ALA A 38 -7.59 7.95 2.22
C ALA A 38 -7.35 8.24 3.70
N LYS A 39 -7.86 7.39 4.63
CA LYS A 39 -7.61 7.51 6.07
C LYS A 39 -6.12 7.36 6.36
N ALA A 40 -5.50 6.29 5.86
CA ALA A 40 -4.09 6.01 6.10
C ALA A 40 -3.17 7.08 5.48
N GLU A 41 -3.45 7.48 4.25
CA GLU A 41 -2.64 8.49 3.57
C GLU A 41 -2.75 9.87 4.22
N SER A 42 -3.95 10.27 4.66
CA SER A 42 -4.13 11.55 5.37
C SER A 42 -3.37 11.61 6.70
N MET A 43 -3.02 10.46 7.27
CA MET A 43 -2.14 10.33 8.44
C MET A 43 -0.66 10.14 8.05
N GLY A 44 -0.28 10.46 6.80
CA GLY A 44 1.09 10.31 6.31
C GLY A 44 1.55 8.86 6.20
N GLY A 45 0.64 7.87 6.19
CA GLY A 45 0.97 6.45 6.19
C GLY A 45 1.26 5.86 7.58
N ALA A 46 1.16 6.65 8.66
CA ALA A 46 1.27 6.16 10.04
C ALA A 46 -0.06 5.54 10.48
N ILE A 47 -0.26 4.26 10.21
CA ILE A 47 -1.57 3.60 10.36
C ILE A 47 -1.52 2.20 10.98
N ILE A 48 -0.38 1.47 10.94
CA ILE A 48 -0.39 0.05 11.27
C ILE A 48 -0.78 -0.22 12.72
N GLY A 49 -0.48 0.70 13.64
CA GLY A 49 -0.92 0.64 15.05
C GLY A 49 -2.40 0.99 15.23
N LEU A 50 -2.99 1.76 14.32
CA LEU A 50 -4.38 2.19 14.32
C LEU A 50 -5.26 1.42 13.32
N SER A 51 -4.71 0.44 12.60
CA SER A 51 -5.46 -0.41 11.67
C SER A 51 -6.55 -1.17 12.42
N ASP A 52 -7.80 -0.98 12.00
CA ASP A 52 -8.99 -1.49 12.72
C ASP A 52 -10.21 -1.74 11.80
N ASP A 53 -10.02 -1.73 10.50
CA ASP A 53 -11.10 -1.78 9.52
C ASP A 53 -10.74 -2.60 8.26
N ALA A 54 -11.65 -2.65 7.27
CA ALA A 54 -11.48 -3.46 6.07
C ALA A 54 -10.29 -3.03 5.19
N SER A 55 -9.82 -1.78 5.29
CA SER A 55 -8.61 -1.32 4.58
C SER A 55 -7.32 -1.93 5.14
N SER A 56 -7.37 -2.45 6.38
CA SER A 56 -6.21 -3.06 7.06
C SER A 56 -5.56 -4.20 6.30
N VAL A 57 -6.28 -4.88 5.41
CA VAL A 57 -5.73 -5.96 4.54
C VAL A 57 -4.54 -5.49 3.71
N PHE A 58 -4.43 -4.19 3.43
CA PHE A 58 -3.38 -3.60 2.61
C PHE A 58 -2.18 -3.06 3.41
N TRP A 59 -2.34 -2.91 4.76
CA TRP A 59 -1.33 -2.31 5.64
C TRP A 59 -0.83 -3.28 6.70
N ASN A 60 -1.75 -3.83 7.46
CA ASN A 60 -1.48 -4.79 8.53
C ASN A 60 -2.68 -5.74 8.64
N PRO A 61 -2.60 -6.95 8.11
CA PRO A 61 -3.74 -7.88 8.09
C PRO A 61 -4.24 -8.26 9.49
N ALA A 62 -3.44 -8.07 10.56
CA ALA A 62 -3.90 -8.28 11.93
C ALA A 62 -5.04 -7.32 12.33
N GLY A 63 -5.13 -6.13 11.68
CA GLY A 63 -6.15 -5.13 12.00
C GLY A 63 -7.58 -5.56 11.67
N ILE A 64 -7.78 -6.48 10.70
CA ILE A 64 -9.13 -6.91 10.29
C ILE A 64 -9.91 -7.62 11.40
N VAL A 65 -9.23 -8.16 12.41
CA VAL A 65 -9.88 -8.86 13.54
C VAL A 65 -10.78 -7.94 14.35
N LYS A 66 -10.58 -6.61 14.26
CA LYS A 66 -11.37 -5.60 14.97
C LYS A 66 -12.69 -5.26 14.27
N VAL A 67 -12.92 -5.76 13.06
CA VAL A 67 -14.20 -5.66 12.36
C VAL A 67 -15.22 -6.53 13.08
N ASN A 68 -16.36 -5.94 13.45
CA ASN A 68 -17.35 -6.62 14.29
C ASN A 68 -18.10 -7.73 13.55
N ASN A 69 -18.71 -7.44 12.39
CA ASN A 69 -19.51 -8.39 11.63
C ASN A 69 -19.03 -8.47 10.19
N PHE A 70 -19.53 -7.57 9.36
CA PHE A 70 -19.18 -7.47 7.96
C PHE A 70 -18.81 -6.02 7.62
N GLN A 71 -17.75 -5.85 6.87
CA GLN A 71 -17.32 -4.54 6.39
C GLN A 71 -16.83 -4.64 4.95
N ALA A 72 -17.23 -3.68 4.13
CA ALA A 72 -16.73 -3.48 2.77
C ALA A 72 -16.00 -2.15 2.68
N PHE A 73 -14.90 -2.14 1.94
CA PHE A 73 -14.09 -0.96 1.67
C PHE A 73 -13.91 -0.79 0.17
N PHE A 74 -13.90 0.45 -0.26
CA PHE A 74 -13.68 0.85 -1.64
C PHE A 74 -12.81 2.10 -1.66
N SER A 75 -11.85 2.17 -2.57
CA SER A 75 -11.00 3.35 -2.77
C SER A 75 -10.76 3.60 -4.24
N TYR A 76 -10.77 4.89 -4.61
CA TYR A 76 -10.40 5.41 -5.92
C TYR A 76 -9.32 6.48 -5.76
N ILE A 77 -8.31 6.40 -6.59
CA ILE A 77 -7.20 7.34 -6.61
C ILE A 77 -6.95 7.77 -8.06
N ASP A 78 -6.99 9.06 -8.29
CA ASP A 78 -6.44 9.68 -9.48
C ASP A 78 -4.93 9.91 -9.26
N TRP A 79 -4.11 8.97 -9.78
CA TRP A 79 -2.68 8.95 -9.52
C TRP A 79 -1.95 9.84 -10.53
N PHE A 80 -1.62 11.07 -10.07
CA PHE A 80 -0.93 12.11 -10.85
C PHE A 80 -1.70 12.59 -12.09
N ASN A 81 -3.03 12.48 -12.13
CA ASN A 81 -3.89 12.79 -13.29
C ASN A 81 -3.52 11.98 -14.56
N MET A 82 -2.88 10.82 -14.36
CA MET A 82 -2.38 9.98 -15.45
C MET A 82 -2.84 8.53 -15.35
N PHE A 83 -3.04 8.04 -14.13
CA PHE A 83 -3.32 6.63 -13.87
C PHE A 83 -4.48 6.49 -12.89
N ASP A 84 -5.27 5.46 -13.09
CA ASP A 84 -6.36 5.09 -12.17
C ASP A 84 -5.92 3.96 -11.25
N VAL A 85 -6.07 4.15 -9.95
CA VAL A 85 -5.85 3.09 -8.95
C VAL A 85 -7.15 2.85 -8.19
N ASN A 86 -7.60 1.60 -8.20
CA ASN A 86 -8.81 1.17 -7.53
C ASN A 86 -8.49 0.05 -6.55
N ALA A 87 -9.01 0.14 -5.35
CA ALA A 87 -8.89 -0.93 -4.36
C ALA A 87 -10.24 -1.26 -3.75
N ALA A 88 -10.45 -2.52 -3.45
CA ALA A 88 -11.64 -3.00 -2.75
C ALA A 88 -11.26 -4.11 -1.78
N SER A 89 -11.96 -4.19 -0.66
CA SER A 89 -11.89 -5.34 0.22
C SER A 89 -13.22 -5.61 0.91
N VAL A 90 -13.42 -6.85 1.30
CA VAL A 90 -14.53 -7.30 2.13
C VAL A 90 -13.97 -8.10 3.29
N VAL A 91 -14.50 -7.86 4.47
CA VAL A 91 -14.08 -8.52 5.71
C VAL A 91 -15.31 -9.11 6.39
N TYR A 92 -15.20 -10.35 6.80
CA TYR A 92 -16.22 -11.07 7.55
C TYR A 92 -15.64 -11.67 8.82
N ASN A 93 -16.19 -11.29 9.95
CA ASN A 93 -15.85 -11.84 11.26
C ASN A 93 -16.71 -13.07 11.54
N ALA A 94 -16.08 -14.23 11.59
CA ALA A 94 -16.73 -15.52 11.84
C ALA A 94 -16.69 -15.92 13.34
N GLY A 95 -16.54 -14.94 14.25
CA GLY A 95 -16.47 -15.19 15.69
C GLY A 95 -15.24 -15.98 16.09
N ASP A 96 -15.43 -17.10 16.79
CA ASP A 96 -14.34 -17.95 17.29
C ASP A 96 -13.47 -18.55 16.16
N ALA A 97 -14.01 -18.66 14.94
CA ALA A 97 -13.25 -19.13 13.78
C ALA A 97 -12.25 -18.08 13.25
N GLY A 98 -12.31 -16.84 13.74
CA GLY A 98 -11.48 -15.72 13.30
C GLY A 98 -12.12 -14.88 12.22
N THR A 99 -11.37 -13.96 11.65
CA THR A 99 -11.82 -12.99 10.66
C THR A 99 -11.17 -13.29 9.31
N PHE A 100 -11.98 -13.33 8.26
CA PHE A 100 -11.60 -13.60 6.89
C PHE A 100 -11.77 -12.34 6.05
N ALA A 101 -10.91 -12.17 5.06
CA ALA A 101 -11.05 -11.08 4.11
C ALA A 101 -10.66 -11.51 2.69
N ALA A 102 -11.25 -10.81 1.71
CA ALA A 102 -10.81 -10.82 0.32
C ALA A 102 -10.52 -9.39 -0.11
N SER A 103 -9.51 -9.21 -0.95
CA SER A 103 -9.06 -7.90 -1.42
C SER A 103 -8.68 -7.91 -2.89
N MET A 104 -8.79 -6.74 -3.51
CA MET A 104 -8.40 -6.50 -4.89
C MET A 104 -7.77 -5.11 -4.99
N LEU A 105 -6.66 -5.02 -5.72
CA LEU A 105 -6.01 -3.77 -6.10
C LEU A 105 -5.76 -3.79 -7.60
N VAL A 106 -6.19 -2.75 -8.30
CA VAL A 106 -6.06 -2.60 -9.74
C VAL A 106 -5.39 -1.28 -10.05
N PHE A 107 -4.34 -1.32 -10.85
CA PHE A 107 -3.68 -0.16 -11.44
C PHE A 107 -3.91 -0.18 -12.95
N SER A 108 -4.25 0.96 -13.56
CA SER A 108 -4.49 1.09 -15.00
C SER A 108 -3.86 2.37 -15.55
N THR A 109 -3.15 2.23 -16.66
CA THR A 109 -2.54 3.38 -17.35
C THR A 109 -3.48 4.04 -18.35
N GLY A 110 -4.67 3.44 -18.61
CA GLY A 110 -5.48 3.84 -19.75
C GLY A 110 -4.83 3.46 -21.08
N LYS A 111 -5.40 3.95 -22.18
CA LYS A 111 -4.91 3.68 -23.54
C LYS A 111 -3.82 4.65 -23.93
N MET A 112 -2.69 4.13 -24.39
CA MET A 112 -1.56 4.89 -24.93
C MET A 112 -1.45 4.65 -26.43
N GLU A 113 -1.26 5.71 -27.22
CA GLU A 113 -1.14 5.60 -28.67
C GLU A 113 0.26 5.07 -29.05
N ILE A 114 0.29 4.14 -29.99
CA ILE A 114 1.53 3.58 -30.53
C ILE A 114 2.12 4.58 -31.51
N THR A 115 3.37 4.96 -31.30
CA THR A 115 4.17 5.77 -32.20
C THR A 115 5.32 4.95 -32.80
N THR A 116 5.72 5.29 -34.02
CA THR A 116 6.86 4.67 -34.70
C THR A 116 7.79 5.75 -35.26
N GLU A 117 8.98 5.37 -35.74
CA GLU A 117 9.90 6.31 -36.39
C GLU A 117 9.27 6.96 -37.63
N THR A 118 8.41 6.23 -38.34
CA THR A 118 7.73 6.72 -39.53
C THR A 118 6.42 7.46 -39.26
N GLU A 119 5.81 7.22 -38.10
CA GLU A 119 4.55 7.82 -37.65
C GLU A 119 4.69 8.35 -36.19
N PRO A 120 5.51 9.42 -36.03
CA PRO A 120 5.83 9.93 -34.67
C PRO A 120 4.66 10.64 -34.00
N ASN A 121 3.63 11.02 -34.77
CA ASN A 121 2.41 11.67 -34.25
C ASN A 121 1.29 10.70 -33.92
N GLY A 122 1.56 9.38 -34.02
CA GLY A 122 0.59 8.33 -33.75
C GLY A 122 0.22 7.48 -34.95
N THR A 123 0.02 6.18 -34.69
CA THR A 123 -0.36 5.19 -35.73
C THR A 123 -1.87 4.94 -35.76
N GLY A 124 -2.66 5.60 -34.89
CA GLY A 124 -4.08 5.30 -34.68
C GLY A 124 -4.33 3.97 -33.96
N ARG A 125 -3.28 3.24 -33.57
CA ARG A 125 -3.36 2.02 -32.73
C ARG A 125 -2.99 2.34 -31.30
N PHE A 126 -3.57 1.59 -30.36
CA PHE A 126 -3.40 1.83 -28.92
C PHE A 126 -2.95 0.55 -28.21
N PHE A 127 -2.18 0.73 -27.16
CA PHE A 127 -1.88 -0.30 -26.18
C PHE A 127 -2.24 0.19 -24.77
N ASP A 128 -2.29 -0.70 -23.82
CA ASP A 128 -2.48 -0.38 -22.41
C ASP A 128 -1.54 -1.21 -21.54
N ALA A 129 -1.34 -0.74 -20.32
CA ALA A 129 -0.68 -1.49 -19.26
C ALA A 129 -1.57 -1.49 -18.01
N GLY A 130 -1.48 -2.53 -17.23
CA GLY A 130 -2.25 -2.63 -16.01
C GLY A 130 -1.78 -3.76 -15.11
N ASP A 131 -1.96 -3.53 -13.81
CA ASP A 131 -1.55 -4.43 -12.77
C ASP A 131 -2.74 -4.81 -11.90
N LEU A 132 -2.73 -6.04 -11.39
CA LEU A 132 -3.76 -6.60 -10.53
C LEU A 132 -3.13 -7.34 -9.36
N ALA A 133 -3.62 -7.09 -8.16
CA ALA A 133 -3.35 -7.95 -7.01
C ALA A 133 -4.68 -8.45 -6.41
N LEU A 134 -4.82 -9.75 -6.26
CA LEU A 134 -5.96 -10.40 -5.60
C LEU A 134 -5.46 -11.05 -4.31
N GLY A 135 -6.08 -10.77 -3.19
CA GLY A 135 -5.66 -11.25 -1.89
C GLY A 135 -6.77 -11.95 -1.11
N VAL A 136 -6.37 -12.92 -0.30
CA VAL A 136 -7.18 -13.48 0.78
C VAL A 136 -6.42 -13.36 2.08
N SER A 137 -7.12 -12.99 3.15
CA SER A 137 -6.51 -12.72 4.45
C SER A 137 -7.26 -13.45 5.55
N TYR A 138 -6.52 -13.79 6.59
CA TYR A 138 -7.06 -14.36 7.82
C TYR A 138 -6.41 -13.71 9.02
N ALA A 139 -7.20 -13.37 10.04
CA ALA A 139 -6.70 -12.85 11.32
C ALA A 139 -7.49 -13.41 12.49
N ARG A 140 -6.82 -13.47 13.66
CA ARG A 140 -7.46 -13.86 14.91
C ARG A 140 -6.79 -13.24 16.12
N TYR A 141 -7.53 -13.13 17.22
CA TYR A 141 -6.95 -12.88 18.53
C TYR A 141 -6.25 -14.14 19.03
N LEU A 142 -4.99 -14.03 19.43
CA LEU A 142 -4.28 -15.08 20.16
C LEU A 142 -4.46 -14.91 21.68
N THR A 143 -4.58 -13.68 22.12
CA THR A 143 -4.95 -13.28 23.48
C THR A 143 -5.84 -12.04 23.41
N ASP A 144 -6.43 -11.61 24.52
CA ASP A 144 -7.27 -10.39 24.59
C ASP A 144 -6.54 -9.11 24.13
N ARG A 145 -5.21 -9.15 24.08
CA ARG A 145 -4.35 -8.01 23.75
C ARG A 145 -3.48 -8.20 22.53
N PHE A 146 -3.38 -9.42 22.01
CA PHE A 146 -2.48 -9.76 20.92
C PHE A 146 -3.23 -10.44 19.78
N ASN A 147 -3.17 -9.83 18.63
CA ASN A 147 -3.76 -10.34 17.40
C ASN A 147 -2.70 -10.48 16.30
N VAL A 148 -2.94 -11.45 15.43
CA VAL A 148 -2.11 -11.77 14.28
C VAL A 148 -2.96 -11.89 13.05
N GLY A 149 -2.38 -11.62 11.90
CA GLY A 149 -3.02 -11.80 10.61
C GLY A 149 -2.01 -12.16 9.54
N ALA A 150 -2.49 -12.83 8.51
CA ALA A 150 -1.71 -13.19 7.35
C ALA A 150 -2.55 -13.05 6.09
N SER A 151 -1.90 -12.74 4.97
CA SER A 151 -2.52 -12.66 3.64
C SER A 151 -1.68 -13.40 2.63
N VAL A 152 -2.35 -13.94 1.61
CA VAL A 152 -1.73 -14.46 0.39
C VAL A 152 -2.27 -13.65 -0.76
N LYS A 153 -1.40 -13.16 -1.64
CA LYS A 153 -1.77 -12.33 -2.79
C LYS A 153 -1.25 -12.96 -4.08
N TYR A 154 -2.09 -13.02 -5.09
CA TYR A 154 -1.70 -13.26 -6.47
C TYR A 154 -1.48 -11.90 -7.13
N VAL A 155 -0.28 -11.69 -7.67
CA VAL A 155 0.15 -10.44 -8.32
C VAL A 155 0.30 -10.73 -9.81
N TYR A 156 -0.32 -9.90 -10.65
CA TYR A 156 -0.30 -10.01 -12.09
C TYR A 156 -0.04 -8.64 -12.70
N GLN A 157 0.89 -8.57 -13.62
CA GLN A 157 1.22 -7.36 -14.37
C GLN A 157 1.13 -7.64 -15.87
N ARG A 158 0.66 -6.67 -16.64
CA ARG A 158 0.58 -6.74 -18.09
C ARG A 158 1.01 -5.41 -18.72
N ILE A 159 1.89 -5.51 -19.69
CA ILE A 159 2.27 -4.39 -20.56
C ILE A 159 2.06 -4.87 -22.00
N TRP A 160 1.01 -4.37 -22.65
CA TRP A 160 0.59 -4.81 -23.98
C TRP A 160 0.36 -6.33 -24.02
N ASN A 161 1.26 -7.09 -24.71
CA ASN A 161 1.18 -8.54 -24.86
C ASN A 161 2.06 -9.31 -23.86
N GLU A 162 2.91 -8.60 -23.11
CA GLU A 162 3.82 -9.17 -22.12
C GLU A 162 3.18 -9.22 -20.75
N THR A 163 3.37 -10.31 -20.05
CA THR A 163 2.78 -10.54 -18.72
C THR A 163 3.81 -11.05 -17.72
N ALA A 164 3.61 -10.70 -16.47
CA ALA A 164 4.34 -11.26 -15.34
C ALA A 164 3.37 -11.64 -14.24
N ALA A 165 3.63 -12.74 -13.53
CA ALA A 165 2.82 -13.18 -12.41
C ALA A 165 3.67 -13.69 -11.26
N GLY A 166 3.18 -13.50 -10.03
CA GLY A 166 3.85 -13.94 -8.81
C GLY A 166 2.88 -14.12 -7.66
N VAL A 167 3.39 -14.65 -6.56
CA VAL A 167 2.65 -14.81 -5.31
C VAL A 167 3.38 -14.06 -4.20
N ALA A 168 2.65 -13.30 -3.41
CA ALA A 168 3.14 -12.57 -2.27
C ALA A 168 2.41 -12.96 -0.99
N PHE A 169 3.11 -12.81 0.13
CA PHE A 169 2.59 -13.05 1.48
C PHE A 169 2.75 -11.80 2.32
N ASP A 170 1.75 -11.51 3.14
CA ASP A 170 1.83 -10.49 4.17
C ASP A 170 1.59 -11.13 5.54
N ILE A 171 2.28 -10.61 6.55
CA ILE A 171 2.11 -11.00 7.95
C ILE A 171 2.00 -9.73 8.77
N GLY A 172 1.08 -9.72 9.73
CA GLY A 172 0.90 -8.61 10.62
C GLY A 172 0.63 -9.02 12.05
N THR A 173 1.00 -8.15 12.97
CA THR A 173 0.73 -8.30 14.40
C THR A 173 0.34 -6.98 15.03
N GLN A 174 -0.48 -7.03 16.08
CA GLN A 174 -0.77 -5.88 16.93
C GLN A 174 -0.81 -6.34 18.39
N TYR A 175 -0.17 -5.57 19.26
CA TYR A 175 -0.19 -5.79 20.72
C TYR A 175 -0.67 -4.53 21.43
N ARG A 176 -1.81 -4.61 22.13
CA ARG A 176 -2.42 -3.50 22.85
C ARG A 176 -2.00 -3.47 24.32
N LEU A 177 -1.59 -2.30 24.76
CA LEU A 177 -1.31 -1.96 26.16
C LEU A 177 -2.45 -1.11 26.72
N ASP A 178 -2.70 -1.20 28.03
CA ASP A 178 -3.80 -0.44 28.68
C ASP A 178 -3.48 1.06 28.81
N PHE A 179 -2.19 1.43 28.78
CA PHE A 179 -1.78 2.82 28.86
C PHE A 179 -2.10 3.56 27.57
N GLN A 180 -3.06 4.50 27.61
CA GLN A 180 -3.52 5.30 26.45
C GLN A 180 -3.91 4.46 25.22
N ASN A 181 -4.42 3.25 25.44
CA ASN A 181 -4.70 2.28 24.37
C ASN A 181 -3.52 2.08 23.40
N LEU A 182 -2.28 2.25 23.90
CA LEU A 182 -1.07 2.14 23.09
C LEU A 182 -1.03 0.78 22.40
N THR A 183 -1.04 0.80 21.08
CA THR A 183 -0.90 -0.41 20.26
C THR A 183 0.45 -0.39 19.57
N ILE A 184 1.26 -1.41 19.81
CA ILE A 184 2.51 -1.68 19.08
C ILE A 184 2.15 -2.64 17.96
N ALA A 185 2.55 -2.32 16.75
CA ALA A 185 2.25 -3.11 15.56
C ALA A 185 3.50 -3.38 14.73
N MET A 186 3.50 -4.53 14.07
CA MET A 186 4.50 -4.90 13.08
C MET A 186 3.79 -5.46 11.86
N SER A 187 4.31 -5.14 10.69
CA SER A 187 3.81 -5.65 9.42
C SER A 187 4.97 -5.93 8.47
N MET A 188 4.89 -7.04 7.77
CA MET A 188 5.74 -7.36 6.64
C MET A 188 4.83 -7.63 5.45
N THR A 189 4.98 -6.87 4.39
CA THR A 189 4.13 -6.96 3.20
C THR A 189 4.95 -7.26 1.96
N ASN A 190 4.32 -7.95 1.00
CA ASN A 190 4.87 -8.26 -0.31
C ASN A 190 6.11 -9.18 -0.28
N PHE A 191 6.23 -10.05 0.73
CA PHE A 191 7.24 -11.11 0.71
C PHE A 191 6.81 -12.19 -0.28
N GLY A 192 7.57 -12.44 -1.34
CA GLY A 192 7.13 -13.40 -2.35
C GLY A 192 8.20 -13.81 -3.35
N SER A 193 7.75 -14.49 -4.39
CA SER A 193 8.61 -14.93 -5.50
C SER A 193 9.02 -13.75 -6.38
N ASP A 194 10.19 -13.86 -6.97
CA ASP A 194 10.58 -12.98 -8.07
C ASP A 194 9.61 -13.14 -9.24
N MET A 195 9.40 -12.06 -9.98
CA MET A 195 8.55 -12.01 -11.16
C MET A 195 9.41 -11.79 -12.41
N LYS A 196 8.87 -12.19 -13.55
CA LYS A 196 9.53 -12.06 -14.84
C LYS A 196 8.51 -11.82 -15.92
N TYR A 197 8.74 -10.84 -16.79
CA TYR A 197 7.90 -10.63 -17.96
C TYR A 197 8.20 -11.70 -19.02
N ASP A 198 7.13 -12.22 -19.59
CA ASP A 198 7.16 -13.15 -20.72
C ASP A 198 5.98 -12.86 -21.67
N GLY A 199 6.18 -13.10 -22.98
CA GLY A 199 5.16 -12.93 -23.99
C GLY A 199 5.67 -12.98 -25.42
N PRO A 200 4.74 -12.86 -26.38
CA PRO A 200 5.05 -13.09 -27.79
C PRO A 200 5.95 -12.04 -28.45
N ASP A 201 5.97 -10.80 -27.94
CA ASP A 201 6.77 -9.73 -28.54
C ASP A 201 8.28 -9.86 -28.23
N LEU A 202 8.64 -10.81 -27.35
CA LEU A 202 10.03 -11.19 -27.09
C LEU A 202 10.61 -12.12 -28.17
N ASP A 203 9.75 -12.68 -29.02
CA ASP A 203 10.17 -13.58 -30.11
C ASP A 203 10.56 -12.77 -31.33
N PHE A 204 11.73 -13.02 -31.90
CA PHE A 204 12.21 -12.38 -33.11
C PHE A 204 13.02 -13.34 -33.97
N THR A 205 13.30 -12.94 -35.21
CA THR A 205 14.17 -13.69 -36.10
C THR A 205 15.52 -13.01 -36.22
N TYR A 206 16.55 -13.75 -35.91
CA TYR A 206 17.95 -13.29 -36.00
C TYR A 206 18.62 -13.79 -37.25
N ARG A 207 19.37 -12.93 -37.94
CA ARG A 207 20.28 -13.32 -39.03
C ARG A 207 21.72 -13.15 -38.55
N LYS A 208 22.50 -14.24 -38.60
CA LYS A 208 23.86 -14.23 -38.04
C LYS A 208 24.82 -13.35 -38.85
N ASP A 209 24.59 -13.17 -40.15
CA ASP A 209 25.42 -12.36 -41.02
C ASP A 209 24.56 -11.66 -42.09
N ASP A 210 24.49 -10.37 -42.01
CA ASP A 210 23.69 -9.52 -42.93
C ASP A 210 24.32 -9.39 -44.31
N ASN A 211 25.63 -9.68 -44.43
CA ASN A 211 26.37 -9.63 -45.73
C ASN A 211 26.17 -10.89 -46.55
N PHE A 212 25.59 -11.94 -46.00
CA PHE A 212 25.28 -13.17 -46.73
C PHE A 212 23.78 -13.34 -46.89
N PRO A 213 23.22 -13.04 -48.08
CA PRO A 213 21.76 -13.12 -48.36
C PRO A 213 21.17 -14.53 -48.12
N VAL A 214 22.02 -15.56 -48.10
CA VAL A 214 21.63 -16.97 -47.90
C VAL A 214 21.70 -17.37 -46.44
N SER A 215 22.11 -16.48 -45.52
CA SER A 215 22.13 -16.74 -44.08
C SER A 215 20.72 -17.05 -43.57
N ARG A 216 20.57 -18.22 -42.97
CA ARG A 216 19.31 -18.75 -42.48
C ARG A 216 18.79 -17.86 -41.34
N LEU A 217 17.53 -17.41 -41.46
CA LEU A 217 16.81 -16.80 -40.35
C LEU A 217 16.63 -17.80 -39.23
N THR A 218 17.11 -17.49 -38.06
CA THR A 218 17.02 -18.32 -36.87
C THR A 218 16.02 -17.72 -35.89
N PRO A 219 14.97 -18.45 -35.50
CA PRO A 219 14.10 -18.00 -34.42
C PRO A 219 14.92 -17.75 -33.16
N SER A 220 14.72 -16.61 -32.53
CA SER A 220 15.46 -16.19 -31.33
C SER A 220 14.49 -15.52 -30.39
N ARG A 221 14.83 -15.46 -29.12
CA ARG A 221 13.99 -14.83 -28.10
C ARG A 221 14.84 -13.96 -27.20
N LEU A 222 14.34 -12.77 -26.89
CA LEU A 222 14.89 -11.90 -25.85
C LEU A 222 14.59 -12.51 -24.48
N THR A 223 15.59 -12.54 -23.63
CA THR A 223 15.43 -12.97 -22.24
C THR A 223 15.27 -11.72 -21.35
N THR A 224 14.19 -11.66 -20.61
CA THR A 224 13.99 -10.64 -19.59
C THR A 224 14.64 -11.07 -18.28
N GLU A 225 15.01 -10.10 -17.45
CA GLU A 225 15.54 -10.36 -16.11
C GLU A 225 14.41 -10.57 -15.11
N GLU A 226 14.69 -11.33 -14.06
CA GLU A 226 13.79 -11.49 -12.91
C GLU A 226 13.95 -10.29 -11.98
N TYR A 227 12.86 -9.88 -11.34
CA TYR A 227 12.85 -8.79 -10.37
C TYR A 227 12.05 -9.17 -9.11
N PRO A 228 12.52 -8.81 -7.91
CA PRO A 228 11.82 -9.08 -6.67
C PRO A 228 10.59 -8.19 -6.52
N LEU A 229 9.65 -8.64 -5.70
CA LEU A 229 8.53 -7.83 -5.22
C LEU A 229 9.02 -6.74 -4.25
N PRO A 230 8.25 -5.63 -4.09
CA PRO A 230 8.61 -4.52 -3.22
C PRO A 230 8.31 -4.85 -1.75
N LEU A 231 9.16 -5.71 -1.18
CA LEU A 231 9.06 -6.11 0.23
C LEU A 231 9.18 -4.88 1.13
N ASN A 232 8.22 -4.74 2.05
CA ASN A 232 8.26 -3.67 3.04
C ASN A 232 8.07 -4.24 4.45
N PHE A 233 8.98 -3.89 5.35
CA PHE A 233 8.86 -4.14 6.77
C PHE A 233 8.53 -2.84 7.49
N GLN A 234 7.49 -2.87 8.34
CA GLN A 234 7.00 -1.69 9.05
C GLN A 234 6.77 -2.01 10.52
N VAL A 235 7.22 -1.10 11.37
CA VAL A 235 6.97 -1.13 12.82
C VAL A 235 6.36 0.19 13.20
N GLY A 236 5.30 0.15 14.00
CA GLY A 236 4.63 1.38 14.39
C GLY A 236 3.90 1.29 15.73
N ILE A 237 3.51 2.45 16.20
CA ILE A 237 2.70 2.63 17.39
C ILE A 237 1.51 3.52 17.08
N GLY A 238 0.37 3.18 17.64
CA GLY A 238 -0.84 4.02 17.66
C GLY A 238 -1.30 4.21 19.09
N PHE A 239 -1.76 5.40 19.45
CA PHE A 239 -2.17 5.71 20.82
C PHE A 239 -3.21 6.83 20.88
N ASP A 240 -3.98 6.83 21.96
CA ASP A 240 -4.91 7.91 22.27
C ASP A 240 -4.15 9.02 23.00
N VAL A 241 -4.13 10.23 22.40
CA VAL A 241 -3.47 11.40 23.00
C VAL A 241 -4.34 11.98 24.11
N PHE A 242 -5.63 12.18 23.80
CA PHE A 242 -6.65 12.54 24.77
C PHE A 242 -8.05 12.14 24.25
N GLU A 243 -8.98 11.98 25.19
CA GLU A 243 -10.39 11.71 24.91
C GLU A 243 -11.27 12.60 25.80
N ALA A 244 -12.18 13.32 25.18
CA ALA A 244 -13.24 14.10 25.84
C ALA A 244 -14.57 13.78 25.16
N ASP A 245 -15.69 14.13 25.79
CA ASP A 245 -17.04 13.76 25.35
C ASP A 245 -17.34 14.10 23.87
N PHE A 246 -16.78 15.20 23.37
CA PHE A 246 -17.08 15.69 22.02
C PHE A 246 -15.87 15.61 21.06
N VAL A 247 -14.66 15.39 21.59
CA VAL A 247 -13.44 15.34 20.75
C VAL A 247 -12.46 14.30 21.28
N LYS A 248 -11.92 13.51 20.37
CA LYS A 248 -10.84 12.57 20.63
C LYS A 248 -9.67 12.86 19.72
N MET A 249 -8.46 12.67 20.19
CA MET A 249 -7.25 12.81 19.40
C MET A 249 -6.43 11.54 19.48
N LYS A 250 -6.11 10.98 18.32
CA LYS A 250 -5.19 9.83 18.18
C LYS A 250 -3.89 10.27 17.53
N GLY A 251 -2.82 9.63 17.92
CA GLY A 251 -1.49 9.79 17.33
C GLY A 251 -0.96 8.46 16.83
N ALA A 252 -0.14 8.51 15.77
CA ALA A 252 0.56 7.34 15.27
C ALA A 252 1.97 7.71 14.79
N ILE A 253 2.90 6.78 14.96
CA ILE A 253 4.28 6.89 14.46
C ILE A 253 4.65 5.51 13.89
N ASP A 254 5.04 5.47 12.63
CA ASP A 254 5.48 4.26 11.95
C ASP A 254 6.87 4.48 11.33
N VAL A 255 7.66 3.43 11.29
CA VAL A 255 8.95 3.39 10.58
C VAL A 255 8.90 2.24 9.60
N THR A 256 9.32 2.49 8.36
CA THR A 256 9.35 1.51 7.28
C THR A 256 10.75 1.25 6.79
N HIS A 257 11.03 -0.01 6.48
CA HIS A 257 12.26 -0.47 5.85
C HIS A 257 11.91 -1.23 4.57
N PRO A 258 11.81 -0.55 3.42
CA PRO A 258 11.61 -1.18 2.13
C PRO A 258 12.91 -1.84 1.64
N ASN A 259 12.79 -2.92 0.84
CA ASN A 259 13.97 -3.59 0.27
C ASN A 259 14.65 -2.80 -0.85
N ASP A 260 13.93 -1.85 -1.44
CA ASP A 260 14.35 -1.11 -2.64
C ASP A 260 14.46 0.40 -2.43
N ASN A 261 14.41 0.87 -1.18
CA ASN A 261 14.50 2.30 -0.87
C ASN A 261 15.12 2.53 0.53
N LYS A 262 15.31 3.80 0.87
CA LYS A 262 15.78 4.24 2.20
C LYS A 262 14.71 3.99 3.26
N GLU A 263 15.14 3.88 4.52
CA GLU A 263 14.24 3.89 5.67
C GLU A 263 13.44 5.19 5.71
N ARG A 264 12.17 5.08 6.06
CA ARG A 264 11.21 6.18 6.12
C ARG A 264 10.51 6.22 7.46
N ALA A 265 10.12 7.39 7.89
CA ALA A 265 9.30 7.55 9.09
C ALA A 265 8.03 8.34 8.77
N HIS A 266 6.96 7.97 9.44
CA HIS A 266 5.62 8.48 9.24
C HIS A 266 5.07 8.96 10.56
N PHE A 267 4.44 10.12 10.54
CA PHE A 267 3.80 10.74 11.70
C PHE A 267 2.38 11.11 11.33
N GLY A 268 1.42 10.68 12.13
CA GLY A 268 0.01 10.93 11.86
C GLY A 268 -0.75 11.37 13.09
N THR A 269 -1.74 12.21 12.88
CA THR A 269 -2.71 12.60 13.91
C THR A 269 -4.13 12.63 13.33
N GLU A 270 -5.07 12.18 14.14
CA GLU A 270 -6.49 12.18 13.82
C GLU A 270 -7.25 12.87 14.97
N PHE A 271 -8.06 13.85 14.61
CA PHE A 271 -9.09 14.44 15.48
C PHE A 271 -10.46 13.90 15.07
N SER A 272 -11.20 13.33 15.98
CA SER A 272 -12.59 12.93 15.77
C SER A 272 -13.52 13.77 16.63
N PHE A 273 -14.57 14.32 16.00
CA PHE A 273 -15.58 15.13 16.66
C PHE A 273 -16.91 14.36 16.67
N PHE A 274 -17.44 14.12 17.88
CA PHE A 274 -18.70 13.38 18.09
C PHE A 274 -18.73 11.99 17.44
N ASP A 275 -17.53 11.37 17.18
CA ASP A 275 -17.33 10.13 16.43
C ASP A 275 -17.99 10.15 15.02
N ARG A 276 -18.15 11.35 14.44
CA ARG A 276 -18.78 11.56 13.13
C ARG A 276 -17.95 12.34 12.12
N LEU A 277 -17.21 13.34 12.55
CA LEU A 277 -16.35 14.14 11.71
C LEU A 277 -14.89 13.86 12.09
N TYR A 278 -14.06 13.56 11.12
CA TYR A 278 -12.65 13.25 11.29
C TYR A 278 -11.80 14.26 10.51
N LEU A 279 -10.81 14.84 11.16
CA LEU A 279 -9.78 15.66 10.53
C LEU A 279 -8.44 15.01 10.79
N ARG A 280 -7.63 14.87 9.72
CA ARG A 280 -6.36 14.15 9.78
C ARG A 280 -5.25 14.97 9.16
N GLY A 281 -4.07 14.82 9.72
CA GLY A 281 -2.84 15.39 9.17
C GLY A 281 -1.68 14.43 9.39
N GLY A 282 -0.82 14.34 8.40
CA GLY A 282 0.34 13.46 8.44
C GLY A 282 1.57 14.06 7.79
N TYR A 283 2.72 13.60 8.25
CA TYR A 283 4.04 13.97 7.73
C TYR A 283 4.86 12.73 7.42
N LYS A 284 5.51 12.74 6.28
CA LYS A 284 6.40 11.69 5.78
C LYS A 284 7.84 12.21 5.79
N LEU A 285 8.73 11.49 6.43
CA LEU A 285 10.16 11.81 6.52
C LEU A 285 10.95 10.85 5.62
N ASN A 286 12.01 11.36 4.98
CA ASN A 286 12.87 10.65 4.02
C ASN A 286 12.16 10.23 2.73
N TYR A 287 11.18 10.98 2.29
CA TYR A 287 10.63 10.92 0.94
C TYR A 287 11.24 12.02 0.08
N ASP A 288 11.53 11.71 -1.18
CA ASP A 288 12.21 12.65 -2.07
C ASP A 288 11.26 13.73 -2.62
N ASP A 289 9.95 13.44 -2.74
CA ASP A 289 8.97 14.33 -3.37
C ASP A 289 7.66 14.51 -2.58
N GLN A 290 7.42 13.76 -1.52
CA GLN A 290 6.19 13.83 -0.72
C GLN A 290 6.50 14.10 0.74
N SER A 291 5.90 15.14 1.33
CA SER A 291 6.13 15.47 2.75
C SER A 291 4.85 15.48 3.58
N PHE A 292 3.81 16.16 3.12
CA PHE A 292 2.58 16.35 3.88
C PHE A 292 1.37 15.70 3.21
N ALA A 293 0.47 15.21 4.06
CA ALA A 293 -0.87 14.78 3.66
C ALA A 293 -1.89 15.30 4.67
N ILE A 294 -3.06 15.66 4.17
CA ILE A 294 -4.20 16.08 4.98
C ILE A 294 -5.46 15.36 4.50
N GLY A 295 -6.43 15.23 5.36
CA GLY A 295 -7.70 14.64 4.96
C GLY A 295 -8.81 14.87 5.97
N ALA A 296 -10.01 14.53 5.50
CA ALA A 296 -11.22 14.60 6.29
C ALA A 296 -12.07 13.34 6.07
N GLY A 297 -12.84 12.97 7.07
CA GLY A 297 -13.78 11.86 6.99
C GLY A 297 -15.10 12.19 7.67
N VAL A 298 -16.16 11.54 7.20
CA VAL A 298 -17.50 11.65 7.80
C VAL A 298 -18.06 10.26 8.02
N ASN A 299 -18.60 10.02 9.20
CA ASN A 299 -19.35 8.82 9.55
C ASN A 299 -20.84 9.12 9.60
N LEU A 300 -21.59 8.50 8.70
CA LEU A 300 -23.03 8.57 8.62
C LEU A 300 -23.64 7.27 9.16
N LEU A 301 -24.48 7.41 10.18
CA LEU A 301 -25.22 6.26 10.73
C LEU A 301 -26.57 6.14 10.04
N TRP A 302 -26.87 4.96 9.50
CA TRP A 302 -28.14 4.66 8.83
C TRP A 302 -28.63 3.29 9.22
N SER A 303 -29.79 3.22 9.87
CA SER A 303 -30.48 1.98 10.27
C SER A 303 -29.58 0.97 11.02
N GLY A 304 -28.69 1.46 11.90
CA GLY A 304 -27.78 0.61 12.67
C GLY A 304 -26.46 0.29 11.97
N ASN A 305 -26.31 0.67 10.69
CA ASN A 305 -25.09 0.54 9.91
C ASN A 305 -24.30 1.85 9.89
N ALA A 306 -23.01 1.79 9.61
CA ALA A 306 -22.17 2.96 9.46
C ALA A 306 -21.58 3.06 8.05
N ILE A 307 -21.66 4.26 7.47
CA ILE A 307 -21.05 4.58 6.17
C ILE A 307 -20.01 5.66 6.43
N TYR A 308 -18.76 5.35 6.12
CA TYR A 308 -17.65 6.29 6.21
C TYR A 308 -17.28 6.77 4.81
N PHE A 309 -17.13 8.09 4.67
CA PHE A 309 -16.54 8.72 3.50
C PHE A 309 -15.27 9.41 3.93
N ASP A 310 -14.16 9.02 3.35
CA ASP A 310 -12.85 9.59 3.65
C ASP A 310 -12.26 10.21 2.38
N TYR A 311 -11.63 11.37 2.53
CA TYR A 311 -10.92 12.07 1.49
C TYR A 311 -9.53 12.43 1.97
N ALA A 312 -8.52 12.25 1.12
CA ALA A 312 -7.15 12.66 1.38
C ALA A 312 -6.56 13.45 0.21
N TYR A 313 -5.75 14.42 0.57
CA TYR A 313 -4.97 15.24 -0.33
C TYR A 313 -3.50 15.13 0.04
N SER A 314 -2.70 14.62 -0.90
CA SER A 314 -1.25 14.45 -0.73
C SER A 314 -0.52 15.50 -1.53
N ILE A 315 0.39 16.21 -0.87
CA ILE A 315 1.20 17.29 -1.44
C ILE A 315 2.52 16.69 -1.92
N TYR A 316 2.82 16.92 -3.20
CA TYR A 316 4.08 16.57 -3.84
C TYR A 316 4.78 17.86 -4.28
N ASP A 317 6.12 17.87 -4.24
CA ASP A 317 6.91 19.07 -4.55
C ASP A 317 7.06 19.26 -6.07
N ILE A 318 7.29 18.18 -6.82
CA ILE A 318 7.54 18.18 -8.27
C ILE A 318 6.35 17.65 -9.04
N LEU A 319 5.75 16.56 -8.55
CA LEU A 319 4.62 15.89 -9.20
C LEU A 319 3.28 16.56 -8.85
N PRO A 320 2.24 16.37 -9.68
CA PRO A 320 0.89 16.82 -9.33
C PRO A 320 0.42 16.22 -8.01
N SER A 321 -0.30 17.00 -7.23
CA SER A 321 -0.93 16.53 -5.99
C SER A 321 -1.96 15.43 -6.27
N VAL A 322 -2.08 14.48 -5.34
CA VAL A 322 -2.92 13.29 -5.51
C VAL A 322 -4.15 13.36 -4.61
N HIS A 323 -5.31 13.08 -5.21
CA HIS A 323 -6.59 12.99 -4.55
C HIS A 323 -7.00 11.54 -4.34
N ARG A 324 -7.47 11.21 -3.12
CA ARG A 324 -7.98 9.88 -2.76
C ARG A 324 -9.35 10.00 -2.17
N ILE A 325 -10.23 9.12 -2.60
CA ILE A 325 -11.58 8.98 -2.05
C ILE A 325 -11.75 7.54 -1.61
N ALA A 326 -12.23 7.35 -0.39
CA ALA A 326 -12.52 6.03 0.13
C ALA A 326 -13.92 5.98 0.75
N ILE A 327 -14.57 4.85 0.59
CA ILE A 327 -15.88 4.56 1.17
C ILE A 327 -15.76 3.26 1.94
N ARG A 328 -16.28 3.25 3.16
CA ARG A 328 -16.34 2.05 4.00
C ARG A 328 -17.75 1.87 4.53
N LEU A 329 -18.28 0.66 4.33
CA LEU A 329 -19.61 0.25 4.77
C LEU A 329 -19.46 -0.77 5.89
N SER A 330 -20.07 -0.54 7.03
CA SER A 330 -20.02 -1.43 8.20
C SER A 330 -21.45 -1.85 8.57
N PHE A 331 -21.65 -3.16 8.68
CA PHE A 331 -22.95 -3.80 8.95
C PHE A 331 -22.94 -4.55 10.27
#